data_6022bdfbe76feea4a93dd4e5b2f9e77e
#
_entry.id   6022bdfbe76feea4a93dd4e5b2f9e77e
#
_cell.length_a   1.000
_cell.length_b   1.000
_cell.length_c   1.000
_cell.angle_alpha   90.00
_cell.angle_beta   90.00
_cell.angle_gamma   90.00
#
_symmetry.space_group_name_H-M   'P 1'
#
loop_
_entity.id
_entity.type
_entity.pdbx_description
1 polymer ?
#
loop_
_entity_poly.entity_id
_entity_poly.type
_entity_poly.pdbx_seq_one_letter_code
_entity_poly.pdbx_strand_id
1 'polypeptide(L)'
;NYHLNVVHFFPSPRLDARADLGDITPRMEWISIGNKTSSNTGKKNRSSFWVARLPNSNNMTARGNVLTTHTTPVKVAFHDPPLFFGETFASLLKKEGIPVKAVRRVHPASTTSGETIFIHKTPLQDALRRSNTDSHNLYAESLLKRISASATNRAGTFDEGASVVENSVLQRLGAYQPGLVASDGSGMSRKNRIAPKTLAMWLASFNLDDQVGKSLLDSLATPGEGTLDNRFQNVDLKGASVH
;
A
#
# COMPACT_ATOMS: atom_id res chain seq x y z
N ASN A 1 1.03 2.45 -1.21
CA ASN A 1 1.33 2.08 -2.59
C ASN A 1 0.35 2.77 -3.51
N TYR A 2 0.81 3.77 -4.24
CA TYR A 2 0.04 4.32 -5.34
C TYR A 2 0.06 3.31 -6.47
N HIS A 3 -1.11 2.79 -6.82
CA HIS A 3 -1.28 1.84 -7.90
C HIS A 3 -2.06 2.49 -9.02
N LEU A 4 -1.66 2.24 -10.24
CA LEU A 4 -2.61 2.23 -11.32
C LEU A 4 -3.49 0.99 -11.06
N ASN A 5 -4.64 1.18 -10.50
CA ASN A 5 -5.59 0.08 -10.38
C ASN A 5 -6.11 -0.18 -11.78
N VAL A 6 -5.72 -1.33 -12.32
CA VAL A 6 -6.44 -1.80 -13.23
C VAL A 6 -6.24 -2.21 -14.52
N VAL A 7 -5.80 -3.32 -14.76
CA VAL A 7 -6.05 -3.87 -16.08
C VAL A 7 -6.85 -5.14 -15.90
N HIS A 8 -8.12 -5.09 -16.22
CA HIS A 8 -8.89 -6.30 -16.47
C HIS A 8 -8.38 -6.91 -17.77
N PHE A 9 -8.22 -8.22 -17.78
CA PHE A 9 -7.75 -8.96 -18.94
C PHE A 9 -8.85 -9.88 -19.43
N PHE A 10 -9.21 -9.74 -20.69
CA PHE A 10 -10.20 -10.59 -21.35
C PHE A 10 -9.52 -11.36 -22.49
N PRO A 11 -9.66 -12.70 -22.56
CA PRO A 11 -9.10 -13.46 -23.65
C PRO A 11 -9.78 -13.05 -24.97
N SER A 12 -9.00 -12.96 -26.04
CA SER A 12 -9.58 -12.80 -27.36
C SER A 12 -10.26 -14.12 -27.81
N PRO A 13 -11.39 -14.07 -28.49
CA PRO A 13 -11.99 -15.24 -29.09
C PRO A 13 -11.14 -15.81 -30.25
N ARG A 14 -10.17 -15.05 -30.76
CA ARG A 14 -9.25 -15.50 -31.82
C ARG A 14 -7.95 -16.00 -31.21
N LEU A 15 -7.54 -17.19 -31.55
CA LEU A 15 -6.23 -17.76 -31.20
C LEU A 15 -5.11 -16.81 -31.66
N ASP A 16 -4.08 -16.70 -30.84
CA ASP A 16 -2.91 -15.86 -31.06
C ASP A 16 -3.17 -14.34 -31.18
N ALA A 17 -4.42 -13.91 -31.06
CA ALA A 17 -4.72 -12.49 -30.95
C ALA A 17 -4.35 -11.93 -29.58
N ARG A 18 -4.21 -10.62 -29.49
CA ARG A 18 -4.00 -9.95 -28.23
C ARG A 18 -5.26 -10.05 -27.37
N ALA A 19 -5.06 -10.22 -26.06
CA ALA A 19 -6.17 -10.10 -25.12
C ALA A 19 -6.70 -8.65 -25.11
N ASP A 20 -7.98 -8.49 -24.88
CA ASP A 20 -8.55 -7.16 -24.64
C ASP A 20 -8.17 -6.69 -23.24
N LEU A 21 -7.75 -5.44 -23.16
CA LEU A 21 -7.49 -4.77 -21.90
C LEU A 21 -8.71 -3.93 -21.57
N GLY A 22 -9.32 -4.22 -20.44
CA GLY A 22 -10.43 -3.41 -19.92
C GLY A 22 -10.00 -2.02 -19.47
N ASP A 23 -10.94 -1.33 -18.84
CA ASP A 23 -10.71 0.03 -18.37
C ASP A 23 -9.53 0.13 -17.40
N ILE A 24 -8.77 1.20 -17.55
CA ILE A 24 -7.69 1.58 -16.66
C ILE A 24 -8.23 2.61 -15.67
N THR A 25 -8.13 2.34 -14.39
CA THR A 25 -8.58 3.28 -13.34
C THR A 25 -7.40 3.74 -12.47
N PRO A 26 -7.19 5.04 -12.29
CA PRO A 26 -7.87 6.16 -12.93
C PRO A 26 -7.51 6.32 -14.40
N ARG A 27 -8.48 6.72 -15.23
CA ARG A 27 -8.24 7.00 -16.64
C ARG A 27 -7.67 8.41 -16.78
N MET A 28 -6.41 8.50 -17.20
CA MET A 28 -5.70 9.77 -17.42
C MET A 28 -5.16 9.82 -18.83
N GLU A 29 -5.21 10.98 -19.47
CA GLU A 29 -4.75 11.18 -20.86
C GLU A 29 -3.26 10.84 -21.06
N TRP A 30 -2.45 11.04 -20.01
CA TRP A 30 -1.02 10.79 -20.03
C TRP A 30 -0.62 9.37 -19.61
N ILE A 31 -1.58 8.48 -19.36
CA ILE A 31 -1.34 7.06 -19.06
C ILE A 31 -1.68 6.22 -20.27
N SER A 32 -0.72 5.47 -20.73
CA SER A 32 -0.93 4.46 -21.78
C SER A 32 -0.31 3.14 -21.39
N ILE A 33 -0.97 2.06 -21.82
CA ILE A 33 -0.44 0.71 -21.66
C ILE A 33 -0.35 0.06 -23.05
N GLY A 34 0.89 -0.21 -23.46
CA GLY A 34 1.14 -1.03 -24.64
C GLY A 34 0.64 -2.46 -24.42
N ASN A 35 -0.04 -3.04 -25.39
CA ASN A 35 -0.55 -4.40 -25.31
C ASN A 35 0.33 -5.36 -26.12
N LYS A 36 1.03 -6.25 -25.46
CA LYS A 36 1.84 -7.35 -26.02
C LYS A 36 1.42 -8.71 -25.42
N THR A 37 0.14 -8.85 -25.12
CA THR A 37 -0.43 -10.12 -24.66
C THR A 37 -0.77 -11.03 -25.83
N SER A 38 -1.06 -12.29 -25.54
CA SER A 38 -1.61 -13.28 -26.46
C SER A 38 -2.79 -14.02 -25.81
N SER A 39 -3.63 -14.67 -26.62
CA SER A 39 -4.72 -15.52 -26.17
C SER A 39 -4.58 -16.90 -26.84
N ASN A 40 -3.46 -17.57 -26.56
CA ASN A 40 -3.20 -18.89 -27.16
C ASN A 40 -3.15 -20.00 -26.09
N THR A 41 -3.50 -21.19 -26.52
CA THR A 41 -3.54 -22.38 -25.66
C THR A 41 -2.18 -23.04 -25.44
N GLY A 42 -1.06 -22.41 -25.83
CA GLY A 42 0.31 -22.91 -25.68
C GLY A 42 0.54 -24.09 -24.74
N LYS A 43 1.72 -24.61 -24.65
CA LYS A 43 2.05 -25.84 -23.87
C LYS A 43 1.64 -25.81 -22.38
N LYS A 44 1.34 -24.62 -21.81
CA LYS A 44 0.81 -24.46 -20.45
C LYS A 44 -0.63 -23.95 -20.55
N ASN A 45 -1.57 -24.83 -20.37
CA ASN A 45 -3.02 -24.55 -20.42
C ASN A 45 -3.48 -23.71 -19.22
N ARG A 46 -2.81 -22.58 -18.93
CA ARG A 46 -3.19 -21.63 -17.88
C ARG A 46 -2.78 -20.20 -18.25
N SER A 47 -3.54 -19.24 -17.75
CA SER A 47 -3.21 -17.83 -17.87
C SER A 47 -1.93 -17.49 -17.07
N SER A 48 -1.04 -16.69 -17.68
CA SER A 48 0.13 -16.12 -17.03
C SER A 48 0.42 -14.77 -17.67
N PHE A 49 0.04 -13.71 -17.03
CA PHE A 49 0.16 -12.36 -17.57
C PHE A 49 0.53 -11.36 -16.46
N TRP A 50 1.09 -10.26 -16.85
CA TRP A 50 1.50 -9.17 -15.97
C TRP A 50 1.56 -7.85 -16.72
N VAL A 51 1.63 -6.75 -16.00
CA VAL A 51 1.97 -5.44 -16.55
C VAL A 51 3.39 -5.09 -16.14
N ALA A 52 4.26 -4.91 -17.12
CA ALA A 52 5.63 -4.44 -16.91
C ALA A 52 5.68 -2.92 -17.01
N ARG A 53 6.49 -2.30 -16.16
CA ARG A 53 6.80 -0.87 -16.19
C ARG A 53 8.31 -0.69 -16.32
N LEU A 54 8.75 0.21 -17.18
CA LEU A 54 10.17 0.55 -17.29
C LEU A 54 10.63 1.31 -16.02
N PRO A 55 11.86 1.09 -15.56
CA PRO A 55 12.44 1.88 -14.49
C PRO A 55 12.35 3.38 -14.78
N ASN A 56 12.12 4.18 -13.73
CA ASN A 56 12.03 5.65 -13.81
C ASN A 56 11.03 6.19 -14.85
N SER A 57 9.98 5.44 -15.14
CA SER A 57 9.00 5.80 -16.17
C SER A 57 7.61 5.27 -15.80
N ASN A 58 6.57 5.88 -16.33
CA ASN A 58 5.19 5.37 -16.31
C ASN A 58 4.79 4.69 -17.65
N ASN A 59 5.75 4.42 -18.53
CA ASN A 59 5.50 3.62 -19.72
C ASN A 59 5.29 2.17 -19.31
N MET A 60 4.10 1.67 -19.54
CA MET A 60 3.65 0.34 -19.14
C MET A 60 3.39 -0.54 -20.35
N THR A 61 3.52 -1.84 -20.18
CA THR A 61 3.23 -2.84 -21.21
C THR A 61 2.59 -4.06 -20.58
N ALA A 62 1.39 -4.41 -21.01
CA ALA A 62 0.76 -5.69 -20.69
C ALA A 62 1.42 -6.80 -21.49
N ARG A 63 1.76 -7.90 -20.86
CA ARG A 63 2.48 -9.06 -21.46
C ARG A 63 1.91 -10.36 -20.93
N GLY A 64 2.18 -11.43 -21.65
CA GLY A 64 1.84 -12.79 -21.24
C GLY A 64 0.65 -13.35 -21.97
N ASN A 65 0.14 -14.49 -21.51
CA ASN A 65 -0.92 -15.24 -22.12
C ASN A 65 -2.18 -15.22 -21.26
N VAL A 66 -3.30 -14.85 -21.86
CA VAL A 66 -4.62 -14.73 -21.21
C VAL A 66 -5.57 -15.74 -21.83
N LEU A 67 -5.92 -16.80 -21.09
CA LEU A 67 -6.82 -17.85 -21.56
C LEU A 67 -8.23 -17.72 -20.99
N THR A 68 -8.37 -17.09 -19.83
CA THR A 68 -9.64 -16.91 -19.16
C THR A 68 -9.80 -15.46 -18.72
N THR A 69 -11.03 -15.00 -18.59
CA THR A 69 -11.34 -13.69 -18.02
C THR A 69 -10.77 -13.60 -16.61
N HIS A 70 -10.05 -12.53 -16.34
CA HIS A 70 -9.49 -12.25 -15.02
C HIS A 70 -10.27 -11.11 -14.36
N THR A 71 -11.05 -11.45 -13.37
CA THR A 71 -11.93 -10.49 -12.67
C THR A 71 -11.19 -9.62 -11.67
N THR A 72 -10.06 -10.10 -11.12
CA THR A 72 -9.23 -9.32 -10.19
C THR A 72 -8.27 -8.44 -10.98
N PRO A 73 -8.33 -7.10 -10.83
CA PRO A 73 -7.47 -6.21 -11.61
C PRO A 73 -5.99 -6.33 -11.21
N VAL A 74 -5.10 -6.28 -12.20
CA VAL A 74 -3.66 -6.18 -11.95
C VAL A 74 -3.32 -4.77 -11.50
N LYS A 75 -2.76 -4.65 -10.32
CA LYS A 75 -2.33 -3.39 -9.72
C LYS A 75 -0.90 -3.06 -10.12
N VAL A 76 -0.66 -1.87 -10.63
CA VAL A 76 0.66 -1.41 -11.07
C VAL A 76 1.05 -0.14 -10.33
N ALA A 77 2.26 -0.12 -9.75
CA ALA A 77 2.76 1.06 -9.05
C ALA A 77 3.22 2.14 -10.04
N PHE A 78 2.93 3.40 -9.73
CA PHE A 78 3.44 4.54 -10.49
C PHE A 78 4.90 4.85 -10.17
N HIS A 79 5.58 5.40 -11.16
CA HIS A 79 6.79 6.18 -10.92
C HIS A 79 6.37 7.59 -10.52
N ASP A 80 7.09 8.15 -9.54
CA ASP A 80 6.84 9.49 -9.01
C ASP A 80 5.39 9.72 -8.50
N PRO A 81 5.00 9.05 -7.40
CA PRO A 81 3.66 9.20 -6.83
C PRO A 81 3.26 10.65 -6.50
N PRO A 82 4.15 11.54 -5.98
CA PRO A 82 3.80 12.94 -5.76
C PRO A 82 3.42 13.70 -7.04
N LEU A 83 4.17 13.49 -8.13
CA LEU A 83 3.82 14.10 -9.42
C LEU A 83 2.51 13.52 -9.95
N PHE A 84 2.32 12.21 -9.83
CA PHE A 84 1.05 11.56 -10.17
C PHE A 84 -0.14 12.17 -9.43
N PHE A 85 0.00 12.41 -8.13
CA PHE A 85 -1.04 13.07 -7.34
C PHE A 85 -1.35 14.48 -7.88
N GLY A 86 -0.31 15.27 -8.15
CA GLY A 86 -0.46 16.61 -8.70
C GLY A 86 -1.15 16.63 -10.06
N GLU A 87 -0.77 15.75 -10.97
CA GLU A 87 -1.38 15.62 -12.30
C GLU A 87 -2.85 15.15 -12.21
N THR A 88 -3.14 14.20 -11.30
CA THR A 88 -4.50 13.75 -11.05
C THR A 88 -5.36 14.89 -10.52
N PHE A 89 -4.86 15.64 -9.56
CA PHE A 89 -5.56 16.78 -8.98
C PHE A 89 -5.79 17.88 -10.02
N ALA A 90 -4.78 18.20 -10.81
CA ALA A 90 -4.91 19.16 -11.93
C ALA A 90 -5.97 18.73 -12.96
N SER A 91 -6.02 17.43 -13.27
CA SER A 91 -7.05 16.88 -14.17
C SER A 91 -8.46 17.04 -13.62
N LEU A 92 -8.64 16.83 -12.31
CA LEU A 92 -9.92 17.05 -11.64
C LEU A 92 -10.32 18.53 -11.63
N LEU A 93 -9.39 19.42 -11.31
CA LEU A 93 -9.63 20.87 -11.36
C LEU A 93 -10.06 21.34 -12.74
N LYS A 94 -9.40 20.84 -13.79
CA LYS A 94 -9.78 21.17 -15.18
C LYS A 94 -11.19 20.72 -15.53
N LYS A 95 -11.63 19.56 -15.03
CA LYS A 95 -13.02 19.09 -15.21
C LYS A 95 -14.05 20.00 -14.55
N GLU A 96 -13.66 20.61 -13.42
CA GLU A 96 -14.48 21.61 -12.71
C GLU A 96 -14.33 23.03 -13.28
N GLY A 97 -13.70 23.19 -14.44
CA GLY A 97 -13.53 24.48 -15.10
C GLY A 97 -12.40 25.35 -14.53
N ILE A 98 -11.58 24.84 -13.63
CA ILE A 98 -10.47 25.55 -13.03
C ILE A 98 -9.19 25.33 -13.85
N PRO A 99 -8.65 26.36 -14.51
CA PRO A 99 -7.48 26.19 -15.37
C PRO A 99 -6.21 25.93 -14.57
N VAL A 100 -5.47 24.88 -14.92
CA VAL A 100 -4.15 24.57 -14.37
C VAL A 100 -3.12 24.66 -15.46
N LYS A 101 -2.16 25.58 -15.31
CA LYS A 101 -1.12 25.86 -16.32
C LYS A 101 -0.05 24.77 -16.36
N ALA A 102 0.41 24.31 -15.19
CA ALA A 102 1.45 23.28 -15.09
C ALA A 102 1.44 22.62 -13.72
N VAL A 103 1.92 21.37 -13.68
CA VAL A 103 2.23 20.64 -12.45
C VAL A 103 3.74 20.40 -12.40
N ARG A 104 4.34 20.68 -11.27
CA ARG A 104 5.79 20.47 -11.09
C ARG A 104 6.11 20.06 -9.65
N ARG A 105 7.15 19.27 -9.48
CA ARG A 105 7.73 19.02 -8.17
C ARG A 105 8.56 20.23 -7.73
N VAL A 106 8.46 20.54 -6.46
CA VAL A 106 9.34 21.51 -5.80
C VAL A 106 10.19 20.78 -4.77
N HIS A 107 11.37 21.32 -4.47
CA HIS A 107 12.19 20.76 -3.40
C HIS A 107 11.51 21.01 -2.04
N PRO A 108 11.52 20.04 -1.08
CA PRO A 108 10.85 20.21 0.22
C PRO A 108 11.30 21.43 1.03
N ALA A 109 12.54 21.87 0.84
CA ALA A 109 13.08 23.06 1.49
C ALA A 109 12.69 24.38 0.80
N SER A 110 12.03 24.31 -0.36
CA SER A 110 11.53 25.51 -1.04
C SER A 110 10.29 26.02 -0.29
N THR A 111 10.40 27.15 0.37
CA THR A 111 9.26 27.84 0.96
C THR A 111 8.46 28.50 -0.14
N THR A 112 7.27 28.01 -0.39
CA THR A 112 6.29 28.73 -1.20
C THR A 112 5.43 29.58 -0.26
N SER A 113 5.42 30.89 -0.46
CA SER A 113 4.45 31.75 0.20
C SER A 113 3.07 31.49 -0.41
N GLY A 114 2.07 31.31 0.42
CA GLY A 114 0.70 31.08 -0.02
C GLY A 114 -0.24 30.98 1.16
N GLU A 115 -1.52 31.20 0.91
CA GLU A 115 -2.58 30.99 1.88
C GLU A 115 -3.03 29.52 1.88
N THR A 116 -3.24 28.95 3.06
CA THR A 116 -3.81 27.60 3.18
C THR A 116 -5.32 27.67 3.01
N ILE A 117 -5.80 27.18 1.88
CA ILE A 117 -7.25 27.17 1.57
C ILE A 117 -7.95 25.92 2.08
N PHE A 118 -7.23 24.81 2.26
CA PHE A 118 -7.79 23.54 2.75
C PHE A 118 -6.72 22.63 3.32
N ILE A 119 -7.05 21.91 4.40
CA ILE A 119 -6.20 20.88 5.00
C ILE A 119 -6.98 19.57 5.04
N HIS A 120 -6.53 18.58 4.29
CA HIS A 120 -7.02 17.21 4.44
C HIS A 120 -6.34 16.52 5.62
N LYS A 121 -7.13 15.94 6.51
CA LYS A 121 -6.64 15.17 7.66
C LYS A 121 -7.13 13.72 7.57
N THR A 122 -6.22 12.78 7.66
CA THR A 122 -6.55 11.36 7.79
C THR A 122 -6.48 10.97 9.27
N PRO A 123 -7.57 10.47 9.88
CA PRO A 123 -7.53 9.95 11.23
C PRO A 123 -6.47 8.85 11.38
N LEU A 124 -5.80 8.81 12.54
CA LEU A 124 -4.79 7.79 12.80
C LEU A 124 -5.38 6.37 12.72
N GLN A 125 -6.61 6.19 13.18
CA GLN A 125 -7.30 4.90 13.12
C GLN A 125 -7.44 4.38 11.69
N ASP A 126 -7.78 5.26 10.73
CA ASP A 126 -7.88 4.89 9.31
C ASP A 126 -6.51 4.46 8.76
N ALA A 127 -5.44 5.16 9.16
CA ALA A 127 -4.08 4.80 8.75
C ALA A 127 -3.64 3.45 9.34
N LEU A 128 -3.97 3.18 10.62
CA LEU A 128 -3.72 1.90 11.27
C LEU A 128 -4.48 0.76 10.58
N ARG A 129 -5.76 0.96 10.30
CA ARG A 129 -6.58 -0.04 9.62
C ARG A 129 -6.00 -0.37 8.24
N ARG A 130 -5.63 0.63 7.44
CA ARG A 130 -4.99 0.41 6.15
C ARG A 130 -3.66 -0.33 6.28
N SER A 131 -2.87 -0.03 7.32
CA SER A 131 -1.61 -0.71 7.59
C SER A 131 -1.83 -2.19 7.98
N ASN A 132 -2.72 -2.45 8.93
CA ASN A 132 -2.86 -3.76 9.57
C ASN A 132 -3.86 -4.66 8.85
N THR A 133 -5.09 -4.19 8.58
CA THR A 133 -6.13 -4.99 7.91
C THR A 133 -5.75 -5.29 6.47
N ASP A 134 -5.31 -4.27 5.71
CA ASP A 134 -4.99 -4.40 4.28
C ASP A 134 -3.52 -4.76 4.03
N SER A 135 -2.69 -4.82 5.06
CA SER A 135 -1.23 -4.99 4.96
C SER A 135 -0.57 -3.98 4.00
N HIS A 136 -0.95 -2.70 4.14
CA HIS A 136 -0.57 -1.68 3.17
C HIS A 136 0.76 -1.03 3.52
N ASN A 137 1.84 -1.46 2.87
CA ASN A 137 3.22 -1.07 3.17
C ASN A 137 3.45 0.45 3.24
N LEU A 138 2.87 1.22 2.32
CA LEU A 138 3.08 2.68 2.32
C LEU A 138 2.55 3.34 3.60
N TYR A 139 1.41 2.88 4.12
CA TYR A 139 0.88 3.39 5.39
C TYR A 139 1.80 3.04 6.55
N ALA A 140 2.27 1.79 6.62
CA ALA A 140 3.20 1.35 7.66
C ALA A 140 4.51 2.16 7.64
N GLU A 141 5.11 2.38 6.45
CA GLU A 141 6.30 3.21 6.29
C GLU A 141 6.05 4.68 6.65
N SER A 142 4.88 5.20 6.30
CA SER A 142 4.49 6.58 6.65
C SER A 142 4.29 6.74 8.16
N LEU A 143 3.69 5.74 8.82
CA LEU A 143 3.53 5.72 10.26
C LEU A 143 4.88 5.69 10.98
N LEU A 144 5.85 4.88 10.53
CA LEU A 144 7.20 4.86 11.10
C LEU A 144 7.85 6.25 11.02
N LYS A 145 7.79 6.91 9.85
CA LYS A 145 8.29 8.27 9.70
C LYS A 145 7.53 9.29 10.55
N ARG A 146 6.22 9.10 10.72
CA ARG A 146 5.42 9.97 11.59
C ARG A 146 5.81 9.82 13.06
N ILE A 147 6.09 8.61 13.51
CA ILE A 147 6.63 8.32 14.85
C ILE A 147 7.95 9.08 15.05
N SER A 148 8.90 8.95 14.12
CA SER A 148 10.15 9.71 14.14
C SER A 148 9.91 11.22 14.23
N ALA A 149 9.09 11.77 13.35
CA ALA A 149 8.80 13.21 13.33
C ALA A 149 8.16 13.69 14.63
N SER A 150 7.28 12.90 15.23
CA SER A 150 6.64 13.23 16.51
C SER A 150 7.62 13.22 17.68
N ALA A 151 8.57 12.28 17.69
CA ALA A 151 9.56 12.16 18.75
C ALA A 151 10.68 13.20 18.66
N THR A 152 11.03 13.63 17.45
CA THR A 152 12.20 14.51 17.21
C THR A 152 11.82 15.94 16.86
N ASN A 153 10.54 16.23 16.61
CA ASN A 153 10.04 17.51 16.10
C ASN A 153 10.75 17.99 14.82
N ARG A 154 11.16 17.03 13.97
CA ARG A 154 11.85 17.24 12.69
C ARG A 154 11.22 16.36 11.61
N ALA A 155 11.71 16.49 10.36
CA ALA A 155 11.32 15.57 9.31
C ALA A 155 11.69 14.13 9.66
N GLY A 156 10.72 13.23 9.65
CA GLY A 156 10.90 11.85 10.11
C GLY A 156 11.77 11.02 9.17
N THR A 157 12.66 10.23 9.77
CA THR A 157 13.53 9.27 9.07
C THR A 157 13.19 7.83 9.45
N PHE A 158 13.68 6.87 8.67
CA PHE A 158 13.50 5.46 9.00
C PHE A 158 14.30 5.06 10.23
N ASP A 159 15.56 5.48 10.31
CA ASP A 159 16.47 5.09 11.39
C ASP A 159 15.99 5.62 12.76
N GLU A 160 15.58 6.88 12.82
CA GLU A 160 15.03 7.45 14.07
C GLU A 160 13.69 6.78 14.43
N GLY A 161 12.81 6.53 13.43
CA GLY A 161 11.56 5.83 13.66
C GLY A 161 11.77 4.41 14.19
N ALA A 162 12.71 3.68 13.62
CA ALA A 162 13.11 2.35 14.07
C ALA A 162 13.60 2.37 15.53
N SER A 163 14.47 3.33 15.86
CA SER A 163 14.96 3.52 17.23
C SER A 163 13.84 3.82 18.23
N VAL A 164 12.87 4.64 17.84
CA VAL A 164 11.69 4.93 18.68
C VAL A 164 10.84 3.67 18.90
N VAL A 165 10.63 2.85 17.86
CA VAL A 165 9.90 1.58 17.98
C VAL A 165 10.62 0.62 18.91
N GLU A 166 11.94 0.41 18.74
CA GLU A 166 12.75 -0.44 19.61
C GLU A 166 12.67 0.02 21.07
N ASN A 167 12.88 1.30 21.32
CA ASN A 167 12.79 1.87 22.66
C ASN A 167 11.39 1.71 23.28
N SER A 168 10.33 1.88 22.48
CA SER A 168 8.96 1.69 22.96
C SER A 168 8.69 0.24 23.39
N VAL A 169 9.22 -0.73 22.64
CA VAL A 169 9.13 -2.16 23.01
C VAL A 169 9.89 -2.44 24.30
N LEU A 170 11.12 -1.92 24.42
CA LEU A 170 11.94 -2.09 25.63
C LEU A 170 11.28 -1.48 26.87
N GLN A 171 10.79 -0.28 26.75
CA GLN A 171 10.12 0.42 27.86
C GLN A 171 8.84 -0.30 28.29
N ARG A 172 8.05 -0.75 27.34
CA ARG A 172 6.77 -1.42 27.61
C ARG A 172 6.95 -2.80 28.22
N LEU A 173 7.98 -3.55 27.82
CA LEU A 173 8.26 -4.88 28.34
C LEU A 173 9.16 -4.86 29.61
N GLY A 174 9.73 -3.71 29.96
CA GLY A 174 10.54 -3.53 31.17
C GLY A 174 11.85 -4.32 31.19
N ALA A 175 12.29 -4.86 30.06
CA ALA A 175 13.48 -5.70 29.97
C ALA A 175 14.16 -5.60 28.61
N TYR A 176 15.47 -5.83 28.58
CA TYR A 176 16.22 -5.96 27.33
C TYR A 176 15.69 -7.14 26.48
N GLN A 177 15.46 -6.86 25.20
CA GLN A 177 14.94 -7.84 24.23
C GLN A 177 16.06 -8.17 23.22
N PRO A 178 16.86 -9.23 23.47
CA PRO A 178 17.99 -9.56 22.60
C PRO A 178 17.50 -9.89 21.19
N GLY A 179 18.17 -9.31 20.19
CA GLY A 179 17.87 -9.55 18.80
C GLY A 179 16.67 -8.78 18.24
N LEU A 180 16.09 -7.83 19.01
CA LEU A 180 15.12 -6.88 18.47
C LEU A 180 15.86 -5.87 17.59
N VAL A 181 15.48 -5.82 16.31
CA VAL A 181 15.94 -4.83 15.32
C VAL A 181 14.76 -4.41 14.48
N ALA A 182 14.43 -3.13 14.50
CA ALA A 182 13.53 -2.50 13.57
C ALA A 182 14.35 -1.82 12.45
N SER A 183 13.89 -1.86 11.23
CA SER A 183 14.57 -1.26 10.07
C SER A 183 13.62 -0.57 9.10
N ASP A 184 12.36 -0.98 9.07
CA ASP A 184 11.30 -0.35 8.31
C ASP A 184 9.96 -0.51 9.05
N GLY A 185 8.92 0.17 8.54
CA GLY A 185 7.58 0.09 9.11
C GLY A 185 6.76 -1.07 8.56
N SER A 186 7.08 -1.53 7.36
CA SER A 186 6.29 -2.52 6.62
C SER A 186 6.64 -3.98 6.90
N GLY A 187 7.76 -4.22 7.57
CA GLY A 187 8.26 -5.58 7.81
C GLY A 187 8.91 -6.23 6.58
N MET A 188 9.09 -5.50 5.47
CA MET A 188 9.67 -6.05 4.24
C MET A 188 11.19 -6.12 4.26
N SER A 189 11.84 -5.34 5.11
CA SER A 189 13.29 -5.36 5.25
C SER A 189 13.75 -6.68 5.88
N ARG A 190 14.71 -7.33 5.25
CA ARG A 190 15.38 -8.53 5.80
C ARG A 190 16.25 -8.23 7.02
N LYS A 191 16.44 -6.96 7.36
CA LYS A 191 17.16 -6.53 8.55
C LYS A 191 16.29 -6.54 9.80
N ASN A 192 14.96 -6.49 9.65
CA ASN A 192 14.04 -6.61 10.79
C ASN A 192 14.25 -7.94 11.50
N ARG A 193 14.33 -7.91 12.81
CA ARG A 193 14.45 -9.08 13.67
C ARG A 193 13.63 -8.89 14.95
N ILE A 194 12.85 -9.88 15.27
CA ILE A 194 12.11 -9.95 16.53
C ILE A 194 11.95 -11.42 16.92
N ALA A 195 12.21 -11.74 18.18
CA ALA A 195 11.91 -13.07 18.68
C ALA A 195 10.39 -13.27 18.81
N PRO A 196 9.84 -14.45 18.48
CA PRO A 196 8.42 -14.73 18.66
C PRO A 196 7.91 -14.45 20.08
N LYS A 197 8.72 -14.74 21.09
CA LYS A 197 8.43 -14.44 22.49
C LYS A 197 8.26 -12.93 22.72
N THR A 198 9.17 -12.12 22.18
CA THR A 198 9.10 -10.65 22.30
C THR A 198 7.83 -10.12 21.65
N LEU A 199 7.47 -10.61 20.47
CA LEU A 199 6.24 -10.23 19.79
C LEU A 199 5.00 -10.61 20.59
N ALA A 200 4.94 -11.83 21.11
CA ALA A 200 3.83 -12.30 21.96
C ALA A 200 3.69 -11.46 23.23
N MET A 201 4.79 -11.18 23.91
CA MET A 201 4.81 -10.32 25.12
C MET A 201 4.37 -8.89 24.77
N TRP A 202 4.82 -8.35 23.64
CA TRP A 202 4.41 -7.03 23.18
C TRP A 202 2.90 -6.97 22.94
N LEU A 203 2.32 -7.91 22.20
CA LEU A 203 0.88 -7.96 21.96
C LEU A 203 0.10 -8.13 23.26
N ALA A 204 0.54 -9.04 24.15
CA ALA A 204 -0.10 -9.28 25.43
C ALA A 204 0.00 -8.10 26.41
N SER A 205 0.88 -7.14 26.16
CA SER A 205 1.05 -5.96 27.02
C SER A 205 -0.03 -4.88 26.81
N PHE A 206 -0.86 -4.99 25.78
CA PHE A 206 -1.94 -4.04 25.54
C PHE A 206 -3.15 -4.38 26.38
N ASN A 207 -3.70 -3.39 27.06
CA ASN A 207 -4.99 -3.51 27.71
C ASN A 207 -6.09 -3.30 26.65
N LEU A 208 -6.84 -4.33 26.32
CA LEU A 208 -7.88 -4.27 25.29
C LEU A 208 -9.11 -3.45 25.72
N ASP A 209 -9.22 -3.07 26.98
CA ASP A 209 -10.30 -2.23 27.47
C ASP A 209 -9.99 -0.73 27.34
N ASP A 210 -8.73 -0.35 27.17
CA ASP A 210 -8.34 1.03 26.94
C ASP A 210 -8.44 1.44 25.46
N GLN A 211 -8.33 2.75 25.23
CA GLN A 211 -8.42 3.34 23.88
C GLN A 211 -7.36 2.80 22.92
N VAL A 212 -6.13 2.58 23.41
CA VAL A 212 -5.00 2.15 22.57
C VAL A 212 -5.17 0.69 22.17
N GLY A 213 -5.49 -0.17 23.14
CA GLY A 213 -5.74 -1.58 22.87
C GLY A 213 -6.95 -1.80 21.95
N LYS A 214 -8.04 -1.08 22.16
CA LYS A 214 -9.19 -1.09 21.23
C LYS A 214 -8.79 -0.65 19.84
N SER A 215 -8.06 0.45 19.71
CA SER A 215 -7.60 0.94 18.40
C SER A 215 -6.69 -0.05 17.69
N LEU A 216 -5.83 -0.76 18.43
CA LEU A 216 -5.01 -1.84 17.88
C LEU A 216 -5.91 -2.99 17.40
N LEU A 217 -6.79 -3.50 18.24
CA LEU A 217 -7.67 -4.63 17.92
C LEU A 217 -8.56 -4.33 16.70
N ASP A 218 -9.21 -3.16 16.68
CA ASP A 218 -10.08 -2.70 15.60
C ASP A 218 -9.33 -2.47 14.27
N SER A 219 -8.01 -2.39 14.30
CA SER A 219 -7.20 -2.24 13.09
C SER A 219 -6.77 -3.57 12.49
N LEU A 220 -6.84 -4.67 13.22
CA LEU A 220 -6.42 -5.98 12.74
C LEU A 220 -7.46 -6.57 11.76
N ALA A 221 -7.00 -7.45 10.88
CA ALA A 221 -7.90 -8.15 9.96
C ALA A 221 -8.72 -9.21 10.71
N THR A 222 -9.99 -9.35 10.35
CA THR A 222 -10.89 -10.42 10.82
C THR A 222 -11.24 -11.37 9.68
N PRO A 223 -11.73 -12.60 9.96
CA PRO A 223 -12.16 -13.53 8.92
C PRO A 223 -13.17 -12.89 7.95
N GLY A 224 -12.88 -12.94 6.66
CA GLY A 224 -13.69 -12.30 5.62
C GLY A 224 -13.28 -10.84 5.34
N GLU A 225 -12.20 -10.31 5.94
CA GLU A 225 -11.74 -8.94 5.73
C GLU A 225 -10.23 -8.87 5.50
N GLY A 226 -9.80 -7.95 4.62
CA GLY A 226 -8.40 -7.65 4.37
C GLY A 226 -7.55 -8.86 4.01
N THR A 227 -6.47 -9.11 4.77
CA THR A 227 -5.59 -10.27 4.54
C THR A 227 -6.22 -11.61 4.92
N LEU A 228 -7.34 -11.59 5.63
CA LEU A 228 -8.11 -12.77 6.02
C LEU A 228 -9.40 -12.97 5.20
N ASP A 229 -9.57 -12.22 4.10
CA ASP A 229 -10.76 -12.25 3.24
C ASP A 229 -11.23 -13.68 2.87
N ASN A 230 -10.29 -14.57 2.54
CA ASN A 230 -10.56 -15.95 2.17
C ASN A 230 -10.05 -16.98 3.19
N ARG A 231 -9.84 -16.56 4.44
CA ARG A 231 -9.32 -17.42 5.50
C ARG A 231 -10.30 -17.51 6.66
N PHE A 232 -10.38 -18.65 7.30
CA PHE A 232 -11.17 -18.92 8.51
C PHE A 232 -12.69 -18.68 8.38
N GLN A 233 -13.23 -18.51 7.17
CA GLN A 233 -14.65 -18.20 6.95
C GLN A 233 -15.60 -19.29 7.42
N ASN A 234 -15.16 -20.57 7.43
CA ASN A 234 -15.97 -21.75 7.80
C ASN A 234 -15.35 -22.53 8.97
N VAL A 235 -14.55 -21.86 9.80
CA VAL A 235 -13.93 -22.51 10.94
C VAL A 235 -14.76 -22.23 12.18
N ASP A 236 -15.19 -23.28 12.87
CA ASP A 236 -15.78 -23.15 14.20
C ASP A 236 -14.69 -22.80 15.21
N LEU A 237 -14.65 -21.57 15.61
CA LEU A 237 -13.65 -21.03 16.54
C LEU A 237 -13.98 -21.33 18.02
N LYS A 238 -15.09 -22.06 18.29
CA LYS A 238 -15.55 -22.42 19.67
C LYS A 238 -15.53 -21.23 20.64
N GLY A 239 -15.96 -20.07 20.16
CA GLY A 239 -16.01 -18.83 20.94
C GLY A 239 -14.68 -18.03 20.96
N ALA A 240 -13.62 -18.50 20.32
CA ALA A 240 -12.42 -17.69 20.10
C ALA A 240 -12.61 -16.75 18.91
N SER A 241 -11.92 -15.61 18.90
CA SER A 241 -11.83 -14.70 17.75
C SER A 241 -10.46 -14.82 17.08
N VAL A 242 -10.41 -14.56 15.77
CA VAL A 242 -9.18 -14.47 14.98
C VAL A 242 -9.04 -13.04 14.46
N HIS A 243 -7.91 -12.42 14.72
CA HIS A 243 -7.53 -11.10 14.25
C HIS A 243 -6.15 -11.10 13.60
#